data_fd94ac064fa22fdef9fd5dac497244b1
#
_entry.id   fd94ac064fa22fdef9fd5dac497244b1
#
_cell.length_a   1.000
_cell.length_b   1.000
_cell.length_c   1.000
_cell.angle_alpha   90.00
_cell.angle_beta   90.00
_cell.angle_gamma   90.00
#
_symmetry.space_group_name_H-M   'P 1'
#
loop_
_entity.id
_entity.type
_entity.pdbx_description
1 polymer ?
#
loop_
_entity_poly.entity_id
_entity_poly.type
_entity_poly.pdbx_seq_one_letter_code
_entity_poly.pdbx_strand_id
1 'polypeptide(L)' 'MKIQLSVSGMACAHCAARLKAALEAQAGVLSAEVSHEAGQAVVTYDEAKTDETAIRQTVEDAGFDLN' A
#
# COMPACT_ATOMS: atom_id res chain seq x y z
N MET A 1 13.17 2.43 4.27
CA MET A 1 12.19 3.47 4.66
C MET A 1 10.82 2.83 4.89
N LYS A 2 10.06 3.41 5.78
CA LYS A 2 8.74 2.93 6.13
C LYS A 2 7.77 4.09 6.10
N ILE A 3 6.65 3.91 5.41
CA ILE A 3 5.62 4.95 5.33
C ILE A 3 4.28 4.37 5.74
N GLN A 4 3.43 5.25 6.25
CA GLN A 4 2.06 4.91 6.62
C GLN A 4 1.12 5.74 5.75
N LEU A 5 0.19 5.07 5.10
CA LEU A 5 -0.78 5.71 4.22
C LEU A 5 -2.18 5.48 4.75
N SER A 6 -3.01 6.52 4.67
CA SER A 6 -4.44 6.39 4.94
C SER A 6 -5.13 6.04 3.63
N VAL A 7 -5.84 4.92 3.60
CA VAL A 7 -6.44 4.40 2.38
C VAL A 7 -7.94 4.30 2.55
N SER A 8 -8.68 4.85 1.59
CA SER A 8 -10.12 4.75 1.54
C SER A 8 -10.53 3.66 0.55
N GLY A 9 -11.71 3.08 0.74
CA GLY A 9 -12.25 2.09 -0.18
C GLY A 9 -11.96 0.65 0.21
N MET A 10 -11.28 0.42 1.33
CA MET A 10 -11.08 -0.93 1.84
C MET A 10 -12.26 -1.31 2.73
N ALA A 11 -13.25 -1.94 2.11
CA ALA A 11 -14.47 -2.30 2.84
C ALA A 11 -14.39 -3.65 3.55
N CYS A 12 -13.41 -4.48 3.23
CA CYS A 12 -13.32 -5.83 3.78
C CYS A 12 -11.89 -6.36 3.73
N ALA A 13 -11.67 -7.49 4.39
CA ALA A 13 -10.36 -8.13 4.42
C ALA A 13 -9.85 -8.52 3.03
N HIS A 14 -10.75 -8.87 2.12
CA HIS A 14 -10.37 -9.21 0.76
C HIS A 14 -9.74 -8.02 0.04
N CYS A 15 -10.29 -6.83 0.23
CA CYS A 15 -9.73 -5.61 -0.35
C CYS A 15 -8.33 -5.33 0.20
N ALA A 16 -8.16 -5.50 1.52
CA ALA A 16 -6.86 -5.32 2.15
C ALA A 16 -5.84 -6.32 1.60
N ALA A 17 -6.24 -7.56 1.40
CA ALA A 17 -5.36 -8.59 0.86
C ALA A 17 -4.93 -8.27 -0.58
N ARG A 18 -5.84 -7.74 -1.38
CA ARG A 18 -5.52 -7.34 -2.76
C ARG A 18 -4.51 -6.19 -2.77
N LEU A 19 -4.73 -5.20 -1.92
CA LEU A 19 -3.82 -4.06 -1.83
C LEU A 19 -2.44 -4.50 -1.36
N LYS A 20 -2.39 -5.36 -0.35
CA LYS A 20 -1.13 -5.90 0.13
C LYS A 20 -0.37 -6.63 -0.98
N ALA A 21 -1.06 -7.48 -1.73
CA ALA A 21 -0.45 -8.20 -2.83
C ALA A 21 0.10 -7.26 -3.90
N ALA A 22 -0.66 -6.21 -4.24
CA ALA A 22 -0.22 -5.22 -5.23
C ALA A 22 1.02 -4.47 -4.76
N LEU A 23 1.06 -4.10 -3.49
CA LEU A 23 2.22 -3.40 -2.93
C LEU A 23 3.44 -4.31 -2.89
N GLU A 24 3.28 -5.54 -2.44
CA GLU A 24 4.40 -6.47 -2.35
C GLU A 24 4.94 -6.90 -3.71
N ALA A 25 4.12 -6.81 -4.74
CA ALA A 25 4.55 -7.09 -6.10
C ALA A 25 5.39 -5.98 -6.71
N GLN A 26 5.38 -4.79 -6.12
CA GLN A 26 6.15 -3.67 -6.63
C GLN A 26 7.63 -3.83 -6.32
N ALA A 27 8.48 -3.61 -7.32
CA ALA A 27 9.92 -3.66 -7.12
C ALA A 27 10.36 -2.61 -6.10
N GLY A 28 11.20 -3.00 -5.15
CA GLY A 28 11.68 -2.11 -4.11
C GLY A 28 10.87 -2.15 -2.82
N VAL A 29 9.69 -2.75 -2.83
CA VAL A 29 8.88 -2.92 -1.62
C VAL A 29 9.35 -4.19 -0.91
N LEU A 30 9.76 -4.03 0.35
CA LEU A 30 10.25 -5.14 1.17
C LEU A 30 9.12 -5.86 1.89
N SER A 31 8.15 -5.09 2.39
CA SER A 31 6.98 -5.67 3.03
C SER A 31 5.84 -4.64 3.02
N ALA A 32 4.63 -5.12 3.18
CA ALA A 32 3.47 -4.26 3.27
C ALA A 32 2.50 -4.84 4.29
N GLU A 33 1.97 -3.99 5.15
CA GLU A 33 0.95 -4.34 6.11
C GLU A 33 -0.27 -3.47 5.85
N VAL A 34 -1.42 -4.10 5.65
CA VAL A 34 -2.64 -3.39 5.32
C VAL A 34 -3.72 -3.76 6.33
N SER A 35 -4.35 -2.75 6.91
CA SER A 35 -5.44 -2.94 7.85
C SER A 35 -6.71 -2.31 7.28
N HIS A 36 -7.70 -3.14 6.95
CA HIS A 36 -8.98 -2.61 6.45
C HIS A 36 -9.81 -1.97 7.57
N GLU A 37 -9.63 -2.42 8.80
CA GLU A 37 -10.34 -1.85 9.95
C GLU A 37 -9.86 -0.44 10.26
N ALA A 38 -8.57 -0.22 10.20
CA ALA A 38 -7.98 1.10 10.46
C ALA A 38 -7.94 1.98 9.22
N GLY A 39 -8.15 1.39 8.03
CA GLY A 39 -8.05 2.14 6.78
C GLY A 39 -6.63 2.60 6.50
N GLN A 40 -5.64 1.80 6.87
CA GLN A 40 -4.24 2.19 6.79
C GLN A 40 -3.40 1.12 6.11
N ALA A 41 -2.35 1.57 5.45
CA ALA A 41 -1.34 0.68 4.88
C ALA A 41 0.04 1.16 5.34
N VAL A 42 0.84 0.24 5.84
CA VAL A 42 2.21 0.53 6.24
C VAL A 42 3.14 -0.22 5.30
N VAL A 43 3.98 0.50 4.59
CA VAL A 43 4.85 -0.08 3.57
C VAL A 43 6.31 0.15 3.96
N THR A 44 7.07 -0.93 3.98
CA THR A 44 8.52 -0.88 4.16
C THR A 44 9.15 -1.07 2.78
N TYR A 45 9.97 -0.14 2.36
CA TYR A 45 10.54 -0.15 1.03
C TYR A 45 12.00 0.31 1.02
N ASP A 46 12.69 -0.04 -0.06
CA ASP A 46 14.06 0.41 -0.29
C ASP A 46 14.02 1.70 -1.11
N GLU A 47 14.39 2.81 -0.50
CA GLU A 47 14.34 4.12 -1.13
C GLU A 47 15.29 4.25 -2.33
N ALA A 48 16.25 3.35 -2.45
CA ALA A 48 17.14 3.31 -3.61
C ALA A 48 16.46 2.69 -4.84
N LYS A 49 15.35 1.95 -4.64
CA LYS A 49 14.66 1.24 -5.72
C LYS A 49 13.29 1.80 -6.01
N THR A 50 12.63 2.39 -5.04
CA THR A 50 11.30 2.96 -5.22
C THR A 50 11.16 4.17 -4.29
N ASP A 51 10.04 4.86 -4.38
CA ASP A 51 9.77 6.01 -3.54
C ASP A 51 8.29 6.06 -3.14
N GLU A 52 7.96 7.02 -2.27
CA GLU A 52 6.60 7.20 -1.79
C GLU A 52 5.62 7.47 -2.94
N THR A 53 6.03 8.24 -3.93
CA THR A 53 5.16 8.57 -5.06
C THR A 53 4.77 7.31 -5.84
N ALA A 54 5.74 6.43 -6.09
CA ALA A 54 5.48 5.17 -6.79
C ALA A 54 4.56 4.26 -5.99
N ILE A 55 4.73 4.23 -4.66
CA ILE A 55 3.88 3.42 -3.79
C ILE A 55 2.46 3.96 -3.77
N ARG A 56 2.28 5.28 -3.69
CA ARG A 56 0.97 5.90 -3.75
C ARG A 56 0.29 5.61 -5.09
N GLN A 57 1.05 5.66 -6.16
CA GLN A 57 0.52 5.36 -7.50
C GLN A 57 0.04 3.90 -7.57
N THR A 58 0.77 2.98 -6.96
CA THR A 58 0.36 1.57 -6.91
C THR A 58 -0.97 1.41 -6.19
N VAL A 59 -1.17 2.13 -5.10
CA VAL A 59 -2.44 2.11 -4.36
C VAL A 59 -3.59 2.62 -5.24
N GLU A 60 -3.37 3.73 -5.93
CA GLU A 60 -4.39 4.29 -6.81
C GLU A 60 -4.70 3.38 -7.99
N ASP A 61 -3.69 2.75 -8.56
CA ASP A 61 -3.85 1.80 -9.67
C ASP A 61 -4.63 0.56 -9.24
N ALA A 62 -4.57 0.20 -7.98
CA ALA A 62 -5.34 -0.92 -7.43
C ALA A 62 -6.81 -0.57 -7.20
N GLY A 63 -7.19 0.69 -7.39
CA GLY A 63 -8.56 1.14 -7.26
C GLY A 63 -8.92 1.74 -5.90
N PHE A 64 -7.94 2.06 -5.09
CA PHE A 64 -8.15 2.67 -3.78
C PHE A 64 -7.80 4.15 -3.79
N ASP A 65 -8.40 4.90 -2.88
CA ASP A 65 -8.12 6.32 -2.74
C ASP A 65 -7.20 6.54 -1.54
N LEU A 66 -6.32 7.52 -1.66
CA LEU A 66 -5.46 7.95 -0.56
C LEU A 66 -6.01 9.23 0.07
N ASN A 67 -5.98 9.26 1.37
CA ASN A 67 -6.39 10.44 2.12
C ASN A 67 -5.20 11.33 2.47
#